data_670598a1bd987d0191bb3b68546c11fa
#
_entry.id   670598a1bd987d0191bb3b68546c11fa
#
_cell.length_a   1.000
_cell.length_b   1.000
_cell.length_c   1.000
_cell.angle_alpha   90.00
_cell.angle_beta   90.00
_cell.angle_gamma   90.00
#
_symmetry.space_group_name_H-M   'P 1'
#
loop_
_entity.id
_entity.type
_entity.pdbx_description
1 polymer ?
#
loop_
_entity_poly.entity_id
_entity_poly.type
_entity_poly.pdbx_seq_one_letter_code
_entity_poly.pdbx_strand_id
1 'polypeptide(L)'
;MANTSLQDRTVIIAGAAGGLGAVASAAFADAGANLALLGRSLDKLDELAGDLKLPDARILTQAANLSNAQEVEEVAKAVMKKFKRIDVLLNFVGGWIGSKEVLSTQKADVDSMLDQHLYSTYAMVQAFVPHMLNAKWGRVLAVSSPNASRPPGNNSPYAIGKSAMEALLLSLAQEVKHSGVTANLVLVRTIDMAHQREISPSEENKSWITPEEISATLLHLCSEEAAMINGARVPMFGEPL
;
A
#
# COMPACT_ATOMS: atom_id res chain seq x y z
N MET A 1 -6.19 -9.10 21.72
CA MET A 1 -6.42 -8.74 20.30
C MET A 1 -6.42 -10.03 19.52
N ALA A 2 -7.42 -10.27 18.66
CA ALA A 2 -7.37 -11.42 17.75
C ALA A 2 -6.13 -11.24 16.86
N ASN A 3 -5.22 -12.18 16.92
CA ASN A 3 -3.98 -12.14 16.13
C ASN A 3 -4.38 -12.58 14.71
N THR A 4 -4.47 -11.64 13.76
CA THR A 4 -4.79 -11.95 12.36
C THR A 4 -3.72 -12.88 11.83
N SER A 5 -4.05 -14.15 11.62
CA SER A 5 -3.13 -15.11 11.02
C SER A 5 -3.21 -15.04 9.51
N LEU A 6 -2.08 -14.80 8.87
CA LEU A 6 -1.91 -14.86 7.42
C LEU A 6 -1.04 -16.06 7.01
N GLN A 7 -1.08 -17.12 7.82
CA GLN A 7 -0.33 -18.34 7.55
C GLN A 7 -0.58 -18.83 6.13
N ASP A 8 0.51 -19.06 5.39
CA ASP A 8 0.52 -19.50 3.99
C ASP A 8 -0.12 -18.52 2.96
N ARG A 9 -0.54 -17.33 3.38
CA ARG A 9 -0.96 -16.25 2.45
C ARG A 9 0.26 -15.58 1.85
N THR A 10 0.16 -15.18 0.59
CA THR A 10 1.20 -14.42 -0.11
C THR A 10 0.82 -12.95 -0.18
N VAL A 11 1.67 -12.13 0.40
CA VAL A 11 1.51 -10.67 0.49
C VAL A 11 2.51 -9.97 -0.41
N ILE A 12 2.01 -9.21 -1.37
CA ILE A 12 2.79 -8.31 -2.20
C ILE A 12 2.92 -6.98 -1.46
N ILE A 13 4.14 -6.53 -1.20
CA ILE A 13 4.42 -5.24 -0.56
C ILE A 13 5.15 -4.35 -1.56
N ALA A 14 4.41 -3.47 -2.20
CA ALA A 14 4.94 -2.50 -3.14
C ALA A 14 5.44 -1.25 -2.38
N GLY A 15 6.68 -0.86 -2.59
CA GLY A 15 7.36 0.16 -1.82
C GLY A 15 7.94 -0.38 -0.50
N ALA A 16 8.28 -1.67 -0.45
CA ALA A 16 8.72 -2.38 0.75
C ALA A 16 9.94 -1.75 1.43
N ALA A 17 10.91 -1.23 0.66
CA ALA A 17 12.11 -0.60 1.21
C ALA A 17 11.89 0.83 1.74
N GLY A 18 10.66 1.35 1.70
CA GLY A 18 10.30 2.62 2.36
C GLY A 18 10.04 2.41 3.86
N GLY A 19 10.04 3.50 4.64
CA GLY A 19 9.88 3.38 6.10
C GLY A 19 8.63 2.61 6.53
N LEU A 20 7.43 2.97 6.02
CA LEU A 20 6.21 2.22 6.29
C LEU A 20 6.29 0.79 5.74
N GLY A 21 6.88 0.62 4.54
CA GLY A 21 7.00 -0.68 3.90
C GLY A 21 7.81 -1.67 4.73
N ALA A 22 8.92 -1.23 5.33
CA ALA A 22 9.77 -2.07 6.19
C ALA A 22 9.04 -2.53 7.46
N VAL A 23 8.36 -1.60 8.15
CA VAL A 23 7.57 -1.93 9.36
C VAL A 23 6.40 -2.85 9.03
N ALA A 24 5.67 -2.58 7.95
CA ALA A 24 4.60 -3.46 7.50
C ALA A 24 5.13 -4.84 7.11
N SER A 25 6.30 -4.93 6.46
CA SER A 25 6.90 -6.22 6.12
C SER A 25 7.17 -7.07 7.35
N ALA A 26 7.71 -6.47 8.43
CA ALA A 26 7.91 -7.18 9.69
C ALA A 26 6.57 -7.64 10.28
N ALA A 27 5.58 -6.77 10.38
CA ALA A 27 4.27 -7.11 10.94
C ALA A 27 3.57 -8.24 10.17
N PHE A 28 3.64 -8.24 8.84
CA PHE A 28 3.05 -9.30 8.01
C PHE A 28 3.87 -10.60 8.03
N ALA A 29 5.20 -10.52 8.20
CA ALA A 29 6.05 -11.68 8.45
C ALA A 29 5.67 -12.39 9.75
N ASP A 30 5.47 -11.62 10.83
CA ASP A 30 5.07 -12.12 12.16
C ASP A 30 3.66 -12.72 12.14
N ALA A 31 2.77 -12.20 11.29
CA ALA A 31 1.45 -12.78 11.04
C ALA A 31 1.48 -14.12 10.24
N GLY A 32 2.66 -14.59 9.83
CA GLY A 32 2.85 -15.88 9.15
C GLY A 32 2.85 -15.81 7.62
N ALA A 33 2.77 -14.63 7.01
CA ALA A 33 2.68 -14.47 5.56
C ALA A 33 3.98 -14.84 4.82
N ASN A 34 3.85 -15.29 3.58
CA ASN A 34 4.92 -15.26 2.60
C ASN A 34 4.98 -13.85 1.98
N LEU A 35 6.17 -13.29 1.82
CA LEU A 35 6.34 -11.90 1.38
C LEU A 35 6.99 -11.81 -0.01
N ALA A 36 6.38 -11.02 -0.89
CA ALA A 36 7.01 -10.53 -2.10
C ALA A 36 7.27 -9.02 -1.94
N LEU A 37 8.54 -8.67 -1.73
CA LEU A 37 9.00 -7.31 -1.49
C LEU A 37 9.34 -6.64 -2.82
N LEU A 38 8.62 -5.58 -3.18
CA LEU A 38 8.76 -4.87 -4.44
C LEU A 38 9.25 -3.44 -4.24
N GLY A 39 10.15 -3.01 -5.11
CA GLY A 39 10.69 -1.64 -5.11
C GLY A 39 11.63 -1.40 -6.28
N ARG A 40 12.30 -0.24 -6.32
CA ARG A 40 13.22 0.12 -7.40
C ARG A 40 14.66 -0.36 -7.19
N SER A 41 15.06 -0.57 -5.94
CA SER A 41 16.44 -0.95 -5.58
C SER A 41 16.46 -2.36 -5.01
N LEU A 42 17.06 -3.30 -5.75
CA LEU A 42 17.21 -4.69 -5.29
C LEU A 42 18.04 -4.75 -4.00
N ASP A 43 19.14 -4.00 -3.94
CA ASP A 43 20.04 -4.01 -2.77
C ASP A 43 19.28 -3.66 -1.48
N LYS A 44 18.41 -2.62 -1.51
CA LYS A 44 17.60 -2.25 -0.35
C LYS A 44 16.52 -3.29 0.00
N LEU A 45 15.99 -3.99 -0.99
CA LEU A 45 15.03 -5.07 -0.77
C LEU A 45 15.72 -6.29 -0.16
N ASP A 46 16.93 -6.61 -0.59
CA ASP A 46 17.72 -7.73 -0.06
C ASP A 46 18.23 -7.43 1.35
N GLU A 47 18.61 -6.18 1.64
CA GLU A 47 18.91 -5.72 3.00
C GLU A 47 17.70 -5.92 3.93
N LEU A 48 16.52 -5.42 3.54
CA LEU A 48 15.29 -5.64 4.30
C LEU A 48 14.96 -7.13 4.47
N ALA A 49 15.14 -7.92 3.42
CA ALA A 49 14.90 -9.37 3.48
C ALA A 49 15.83 -10.06 4.51
N GLY A 50 17.09 -9.62 4.56
CA GLY A 50 18.07 -10.08 5.56
C GLY A 50 17.65 -9.74 7.01
N ASP A 51 17.14 -8.52 7.22
CA ASP A 51 16.68 -8.06 8.54
C ASP A 51 15.44 -8.83 9.03
N LEU A 52 14.54 -9.21 8.13
CA LEU A 52 13.35 -10.00 8.45
C LEU A 52 13.65 -11.44 8.87
N LYS A 53 14.82 -11.98 8.55
CA LYS A 53 15.27 -13.33 8.92
C LYS A 53 14.28 -14.45 8.60
N LEU A 54 13.48 -14.25 7.54
CA LEU A 54 12.57 -15.29 7.06
C LEU A 54 13.34 -16.37 6.30
N PRO A 55 12.88 -17.64 6.34
CA PRO A 55 13.41 -18.66 5.43
C PRO A 55 13.24 -18.24 3.96
N ASP A 56 14.19 -18.59 3.10
CA ASP A 56 14.14 -18.29 1.67
C ASP A 56 12.83 -18.72 1.00
N ALA A 57 12.22 -19.79 1.48
CA ALA A 57 10.93 -20.27 0.99
C ALA A 57 9.78 -19.27 1.20
N ARG A 58 9.91 -18.34 2.16
CA ARG A 58 8.86 -17.40 2.55
C ARG A 58 9.07 -15.97 2.04
N ILE A 59 10.19 -15.66 1.38
CA ILE A 59 10.50 -14.31 0.96
C ILE A 59 10.97 -14.25 -0.49
N LEU A 60 10.54 -13.25 -1.24
CA LEU A 60 10.96 -12.94 -2.61
C LEU A 60 11.21 -11.44 -2.72
N THR A 61 12.36 -11.04 -3.22
CA THR A 61 12.68 -9.66 -3.57
C THR A 61 12.64 -9.49 -5.08
N GLN A 62 12.01 -8.42 -5.57
CA GLN A 62 11.96 -8.09 -7.00
C GLN A 62 12.08 -6.59 -7.21
N ALA A 63 13.15 -6.17 -7.90
CA ALA A 63 13.26 -4.79 -8.36
C ALA A 63 12.46 -4.62 -9.65
N ALA A 64 11.58 -3.61 -9.68
CA ALA A 64 10.77 -3.30 -10.85
C ALA A 64 10.33 -1.83 -10.84
N ASN A 65 10.16 -1.26 -12.03
CA ASN A 65 9.38 -0.05 -12.22
C ASN A 65 7.90 -0.42 -12.19
N LEU A 66 7.22 -0.13 -11.07
CA LEU A 66 5.85 -0.56 -10.85
C LEU A 66 4.80 0.21 -11.67
N SER A 67 5.17 1.26 -12.40
CA SER A 67 4.32 1.88 -13.44
C SER A 67 4.49 1.26 -14.82
N ASN A 68 5.46 0.36 -14.99
CA ASN A 68 5.66 -0.42 -16.22
C ASN A 68 4.86 -1.73 -16.14
N ALA A 69 3.78 -1.82 -16.91
CA ALA A 69 2.90 -2.99 -16.89
C ALA A 69 3.61 -4.31 -17.23
N GLN A 70 4.60 -4.29 -18.13
CA GLN A 70 5.34 -5.48 -18.51
C GLN A 70 6.23 -5.98 -17.36
N GLU A 71 6.93 -5.07 -16.67
CA GLU A 71 7.74 -5.43 -15.51
C GLU A 71 6.88 -5.99 -14.37
N VAL A 72 5.71 -5.39 -14.12
CA VAL A 72 4.76 -5.87 -13.09
C VAL A 72 4.20 -7.25 -13.44
N GLU A 73 3.93 -7.52 -14.70
CA GLU A 73 3.51 -8.86 -15.18
C GLU A 73 4.62 -9.92 -14.94
N GLU A 74 5.89 -9.59 -15.18
CA GLU A 74 7.00 -10.48 -14.88
C GLU A 74 7.15 -10.72 -13.36
N VAL A 75 6.92 -9.70 -12.55
CA VAL A 75 6.84 -9.87 -11.09
C VAL A 75 5.71 -10.84 -10.71
N ALA A 76 4.51 -10.69 -11.28
CA ALA A 76 3.39 -11.59 -11.00
C ALA A 76 3.75 -13.06 -11.32
N LYS A 77 4.39 -13.29 -12.47
CA LYS A 77 4.88 -14.63 -12.87
C LYS A 77 5.91 -15.18 -11.87
N ALA A 78 6.85 -14.37 -11.42
CA ALA A 78 7.86 -14.76 -10.43
C ALA A 78 7.22 -15.14 -9.08
N VAL A 79 6.27 -14.34 -8.59
CA VAL A 79 5.51 -14.61 -7.37
C VAL A 79 4.71 -15.91 -7.50
N MET A 80 3.98 -16.08 -8.60
CA MET A 80 3.19 -17.28 -8.86
C MET A 80 4.06 -18.52 -9.03
N LYS A 81 5.26 -18.38 -9.60
CA LYS A 81 6.23 -19.48 -9.69
C LYS A 81 6.70 -19.93 -8.33
N LYS A 82 6.98 -18.99 -7.42
CA LYS A 82 7.51 -19.28 -6.07
C LYS A 82 6.42 -19.74 -5.11
N PHE A 83 5.36 -18.96 -4.96
CA PHE A 83 4.36 -19.15 -3.91
C PHE A 83 3.06 -19.82 -4.38
N LYS A 84 2.84 -19.91 -5.70
CA LYS A 84 1.63 -20.51 -6.32
C LYS A 84 0.32 -19.75 -6.04
N ARG A 85 0.40 -18.61 -5.37
CA ARG A 85 -0.76 -17.79 -4.99
C ARG A 85 -0.38 -16.33 -4.80
N ILE A 86 -1.35 -15.45 -4.93
CA ILE A 86 -1.29 -14.03 -4.61
C ILE A 86 -2.56 -13.71 -3.84
N ASP A 87 -2.45 -13.24 -2.60
CA ASP A 87 -3.59 -13.03 -1.72
C ASP A 87 -3.77 -11.56 -1.32
N VAL A 88 -2.70 -10.85 -1.05
CA VAL A 88 -2.76 -9.47 -0.57
C VAL A 88 -1.86 -8.58 -1.42
N LEU A 89 -2.35 -7.41 -1.79
CA LEU A 89 -1.57 -6.31 -2.35
C LEU A 89 -1.59 -5.13 -1.37
N LEU A 90 -0.43 -4.80 -0.82
CA LEU A 90 -0.19 -3.58 -0.06
C LEU A 90 0.55 -2.58 -0.94
N ASN A 91 -0.10 -1.45 -1.26
CA ASN A 91 0.52 -0.42 -2.07
C ASN A 91 0.95 0.78 -1.21
N PHE A 92 2.25 0.90 -1.00
CA PHE A 92 2.93 2.02 -0.35
C PHE A 92 3.74 2.88 -1.34
N VAL A 93 3.61 2.60 -2.64
CA VAL A 93 4.30 3.37 -3.68
C VAL A 93 3.77 4.78 -3.71
N GLY A 94 4.69 5.73 -3.75
CA GLY A 94 4.36 7.12 -3.92
C GLY A 94 5.38 8.04 -3.27
N GLY A 95 5.37 9.26 -3.75
CA GLY A 95 6.12 10.37 -3.20
C GLY A 95 5.20 11.56 -2.97
N TRP A 96 5.80 12.71 -2.76
CA TRP A 96 5.08 13.94 -2.56
C TRP A 96 5.71 15.08 -3.38
N ILE A 97 4.91 15.75 -4.17
CA ILE A 97 5.23 17.02 -4.82
C ILE A 97 4.12 18.00 -4.46
N GLY A 98 4.47 19.00 -3.69
CA GLY A 98 3.58 20.07 -3.23
C GLY A 98 4.33 21.39 -3.04
N SER A 99 3.79 22.30 -2.22
CA SER A 99 4.32 23.64 -1.97
C SER A 99 4.41 24.49 -3.25
N LYS A 100 3.52 24.25 -4.23
CA LYS A 100 3.45 24.98 -5.50
C LYS A 100 2.01 25.42 -5.76
N GLU A 101 1.84 26.70 -6.08
CA GLU A 101 0.56 27.21 -6.55
C GLU A 101 0.14 26.54 -7.87
N VAL A 102 -1.15 26.39 -8.10
CA VAL A 102 -1.67 25.76 -9.34
C VAL A 102 -1.12 26.45 -10.60
N LEU A 103 -1.03 27.78 -10.57
CA LEU A 103 -0.56 28.55 -11.72
C LEU A 103 0.94 28.39 -12.02
N SER A 104 1.74 27.94 -11.04
CA SER A 104 3.18 27.70 -11.19
C SER A 104 3.53 26.21 -11.26
N THR A 105 2.55 25.30 -11.06
CA THR A 105 2.75 23.86 -11.15
C THR A 105 3.07 23.45 -12.59
N GLN A 106 4.13 22.69 -12.77
CA GLN A 106 4.52 22.18 -14.08
C GLN A 106 3.75 20.89 -14.40
N LYS A 107 3.47 20.66 -15.68
CA LYS A 107 2.86 19.40 -16.13
C LYS A 107 3.66 18.17 -15.64
N ALA A 108 4.98 18.25 -15.65
CA ALA A 108 5.87 17.19 -15.18
C ALA A 108 5.66 16.82 -13.69
N ASP A 109 5.29 17.77 -12.84
CA ASP A 109 4.96 17.51 -11.43
C ASP A 109 3.69 16.66 -11.33
N VAL A 110 2.68 16.96 -12.13
CA VAL A 110 1.41 16.22 -12.19
C VAL A 110 1.65 14.83 -12.78
N ASP A 111 2.37 14.76 -13.91
CA ASP A 111 2.72 13.48 -14.56
C ASP A 111 3.46 12.55 -13.60
N SER A 112 4.43 13.08 -12.84
CA SER A 112 5.18 12.31 -11.85
C SER A 112 4.27 11.77 -10.72
N MET A 113 3.31 12.55 -10.24
CA MET A 113 2.37 12.10 -9.22
C MET A 113 1.37 11.08 -9.76
N LEU A 114 0.91 11.24 -11.00
CA LEU A 114 0.08 10.24 -11.67
C LEU A 114 0.85 8.94 -11.90
N ASP A 115 2.10 9.02 -12.34
CA ASP A 115 2.95 7.83 -12.54
C ASP A 115 3.12 7.04 -11.24
N GLN A 116 3.49 7.74 -10.16
CA GLN A 116 3.76 7.11 -8.89
C GLN A 116 2.51 6.57 -8.18
N HIS A 117 1.37 7.25 -8.28
CA HIS A 117 0.17 6.87 -7.53
C HIS A 117 -0.86 6.10 -8.38
N LEU A 118 -1.18 6.60 -9.58
CA LEU A 118 -2.21 5.98 -10.42
C LEU A 118 -1.64 4.83 -11.25
N TYR A 119 -0.64 5.09 -12.11
CA TYR A 119 -0.22 4.09 -13.09
C TYR A 119 0.48 2.90 -12.44
N SER A 120 1.24 3.10 -11.35
CA SER A 120 1.79 1.99 -10.58
C SER A 120 0.68 1.13 -9.97
N THR A 121 -0.36 1.74 -9.38
CA THR A 121 -1.49 1.01 -8.81
C THR A 121 -2.27 0.28 -9.90
N TYR A 122 -2.49 0.94 -11.05
CA TYR A 122 -3.22 0.36 -12.17
C TYR A 122 -2.53 -0.89 -12.72
N ALA A 123 -1.22 -0.83 -12.97
CA ALA A 123 -0.45 -1.98 -13.43
C ALA A 123 -0.48 -3.14 -12.43
N MET A 124 -0.32 -2.85 -11.14
CA MET A 124 -0.38 -3.87 -10.08
C MET A 124 -1.77 -4.51 -9.95
N VAL A 125 -2.83 -3.71 -10.02
CA VAL A 125 -4.21 -4.23 -10.00
C VAL A 125 -4.44 -5.20 -11.17
N GLN A 126 -4.03 -4.80 -12.38
CA GLN A 126 -4.19 -5.65 -13.56
C GLN A 126 -3.41 -6.96 -13.48
N ALA A 127 -2.22 -6.95 -12.92
CA ALA A 127 -1.37 -8.13 -12.84
C ALA A 127 -1.74 -9.07 -11.67
N PHE A 128 -2.17 -8.54 -10.53
CA PHE A 128 -2.33 -9.35 -9.31
C PHE A 128 -3.79 -9.72 -9.01
N VAL A 129 -4.75 -8.84 -9.26
CA VAL A 129 -6.17 -9.09 -8.90
C VAL A 129 -6.78 -10.29 -9.62
N PRO A 130 -6.48 -10.61 -10.89
CA PRO A 130 -6.99 -11.81 -11.53
C PRO A 130 -6.66 -13.11 -10.77
N HIS A 131 -5.48 -13.20 -10.14
CA HIS A 131 -5.11 -14.34 -9.31
C HIS A 131 -5.95 -14.44 -8.03
N MET A 132 -6.25 -13.29 -7.40
CA MET A 132 -7.12 -13.22 -6.23
C MET A 132 -8.57 -13.63 -6.58
N LEU A 133 -9.09 -13.16 -7.72
CA LEU A 133 -10.43 -13.53 -8.21
C LEU A 133 -10.54 -15.04 -8.49
N ASN A 134 -9.53 -15.64 -9.11
CA ASN A 134 -9.46 -17.07 -9.35
C ASN A 134 -9.42 -17.88 -8.03
N ALA A 135 -8.75 -17.34 -7.01
CA ALA A 135 -8.69 -17.93 -5.67
C ALA A 135 -9.96 -17.66 -4.83
N LYS A 136 -10.87 -16.80 -5.30
CA LYS A 136 -12.06 -16.32 -4.59
C LYS A 136 -11.74 -15.72 -3.21
N TRP A 137 -10.56 -15.16 -3.08
CA TRP A 137 -10.08 -14.47 -1.88
C TRP A 137 -8.98 -13.48 -2.24
N GLY A 138 -9.06 -12.28 -1.73
CA GLY A 138 -8.03 -11.27 -1.91
C GLY A 138 -8.26 -10.00 -1.12
N ARG A 139 -7.18 -9.28 -0.85
CA ARG A 139 -7.19 -7.97 -0.18
C ARG A 139 -6.30 -6.99 -0.93
N VAL A 140 -6.87 -5.92 -1.41
CA VAL A 140 -6.13 -4.82 -2.06
C VAL A 140 -6.20 -3.60 -1.15
N LEU A 141 -5.06 -3.15 -0.66
CA LEU A 141 -4.96 -2.06 0.30
C LEU A 141 -3.95 -1.02 -0.18
N ALA A 142 -4.31 0.24 -0.10
CA ALA A 142 -3.38 1.34 -0.37
C ALA A 142 -3.47 2.42 0.72
N VAL A 143 -2.34 3.07 0.97
CA VAL A 143 -2.28 4.23 1.86
C VAL A 143 -2.52 5.49 1.02
N SER A 144 -3.54 6.26 1.42
CA SER A 144 -3.90 7.52 0.83
C SER A 144 -3.83 8.66 1.86
N SER A 145 -4.41 9.79 1.52
CA SER A 145 -4.39 11.00 2.33
C SER A 145 -5.75 11.71 2.27
N PRO A 146 -6.17 12.40 3.34
CA PRO A 146 -7.35 13.27 3.27
C PRO A 146 -7.24 14.34 2.17
N ASN A 147 -6.03 14.66 1.73
CA ASN A 147 -5.78 15.60 0.63
C ASN A 147 -6.35 15.12 -0.72
N ALA A 148 -6.64 13.83 -0.87
CA ALA A 148 -7.31 13.31 -2.06
C ALA A 148 -8.72 13.87 -2.24
N SER A 149 -9.48 14.05 -1.16
CA SER A 149 -10.85 14.55 -1.19
C SER A 149 -10.99 16.02 -0.75
N ARG A 150 -10.04 16.52 0.03
CA ARG A 150 -9.99 17.91 0.52
C ARG A 150 -8.58 18.47 0.31
N PRO A 151 -8.20 18.76 -0.95
CA PRO A 151 -6.86 19.25 -1.26
C PRO A 151 -6.64 20.63 -0.63
N PRO A 152 -5.57 20.81 0.15
CA PRO A 152 -5.18 22.15 0.59
C PRO A 152 -4.59 22.94 -0.57
N GLY A 153 -4.51 24.25 -0.45
CA GLY A 153 -3.76 25.08 -1.39
C GLY A 153 -2.32 24.60 -1.57
N ASN A 154 -1.72 24.89 -2.68
CA ASN A 154 -0.31 24.58 -3.01
C ASN A 154 0.03 23.08 -3.03
N ASN A 155 -0.93 22.18 -3.22
CA ASN A 155 -0.73 20.72 -3.16
C ASN A 155 -1.38 19.97 -4.33
N SER A 156 -1.67 20.64 -5.43
CA SER A 156 -2.43 20.06 -6.55
C SER A 156 -1.80 18.81 -7.16
N PRO A 157 -0.48 18.69 -7.43
CA PRO A 157 0.07 17.48 -8.04
C PRO A 157 -0.17 16.23 -7.19
N TYR A 158 0.14 16.30 -5.90
CA TYR A 158 -0.05 15.21 -4.97
C TYR A 158 -1.53 14.83 -4.80
N ALA A 159 -2.38 15.84 -4.61
CA ALA A 159 -3.82 15.62 -4.48
C ALA A 159 -4.42 14.93 -5.71
N ILE A 160 -4.04 15.36 -6.92
CA ILE A 160 -4.45 14.73 -8.19
C ILE A 160 -4.03 13.26 -8.22
N GLY A 161 -2.76 12.97 -7.94
CA GLY A 161 -2.26 11.59 -7.93
C GLY A 161 -3.00 10.68 -6.94
N LYS A 162 -3.21 11.16 -5.72
CA LYS A 162 -3.95 10.40 -4.68
C LYS A 162 -5.44 10.26 -5.03
N SER A 163 -6.08 11.30 -5.53
CA SER A 163 -7.49 11.23 -5.96
C SER A 163 -7.69 10.23 -7.10
N ALA A 164 -6.78 10.20 -8.07
CA ALA A 164 -6.84 9.27 -9.18
C ALA A 164 -6.66 7.80 -8.71
N MET A 165 -5.72 7.54 -7.80
CA MET A 165 -5.53 6.23 -7.18
C MET A 165 -6.78 5.80 -6.39
N GLU A 166 -7.36 6.69 -5.59
CA GLU A 166 -8.60 6.39 -4.84
C GLU A 166 -9.76 6.05 -5.77
N ALA A 167 -9.98 6.84 -6.83
CA ALA A 167 -11.02 6.58 -7.80
C ALA A 167 -10.87 5.19 -8.45
N LEU A 168 -9.65 4.80 -8.80
CA LEU A 168 -9.34 3.47 -9.34
C LEU A 168 -9.72 2.37 -8.35
N LEU A 169 -9.26 2.45 -7.10
CA LEU A 169 -9.51 1.40 -6.12
C LEU A 169 -10.97 1.33 -5.66
N LEU A 170 -11.67 2.46 -5.60
CA LEU A 170 -13.10 2.49 -5.32
C LEU A 170 -13.92 1.89 -6.47
N SER A 171 -13.52 2.10 -7.74
CA SER A 171 -14.10 1.40 -8.89
C SER A 171 -13.85 -0.09 -8.81
N LEU A 172 -12.60 -0.50 -8.53
CA LEU A 172 -12.25 -1.91 -8.34
C LEU A 172 -13.13 -2.56 -7.26
N ALA A 173 -13.35 -1.88 -6.12
CA ALA A 173 -14.19 -2.39 -5.05
C ALA A 173 -15.62 -2.72 -5.51
N GLN A 174 -16.20 -1.93 -6.44
CA GLN A 174 -17.51 -2.24 -7.01
C GLN A 174 -17.46 -3.43 -7.97
N GLU A 175 -16.41 -3.55 -8.78
CA GLU A 175 -16.25 -4.62 -9.75
C GLU A 175 -16.03 -5.99 -9.08
N VAL A 176 -15.26 -6.02 -7.97
CA VAL A 176 -14.96 -7.28 -7.24
C VAL A 176 -16.02 -7.64 -6.19
N LYS A 177 -17.12 -6.92 -6.12
CA LYS A 177 -18.19 -7.14 -5.17
C LYS A 177 -18.69 -8.59 -5.21
N HIS A 178 -18.81 -9.20 -4.04
CA HIS A 178 -19.23 -10.61 -3.87
C HIS A 178 -18.26 -11.67 -4.44
N SER A 179 -17.05 -11.30 -4.85
CA SER A 179 -16.06 -12.26 -5.36
C SER A 179 -15.18 -12.90 -4.28
N GLY A 180 -15.25 -12.42 -3.04
CA GLY A 180 -14.31 -12.74 -1.96
C GLY A 180 -13.08 -11.83 -1.94
N VAL A 181 -12.94 -10.92 -2.91
CA VAL A 181 -11.88 -9.89 -2.95
C VAL A 181 -12.44 -8.58 -2.42
N THR A 182 -11.62 -7.83 -1.67
CA THR A 182 -11.95 -6.47 -1.22
C THR A 182 -10.84 -5.48 -1.59
N ALA A 183 -11.23 -4.23 -1.83
CA ALA A 183 -10.29 -3.14 -2.07
C ALA A 183 -10.63 -1.96 -1.13
N ASN A 184 -9.67 -1.56 -0.29
CA ASN A 184 -9.87 -0.52 0.72
C ASN A 184 -8.69 0.45 0.78
N LEU A 185 -8.92 1.61 1.35
CA LEU A 185 -7.98 2.70 1.50
C LEU A 185 -7.80 3.05 2.97
N VAL A 186 -6.56 3.25 3.40
CA VAL A 186 -6.22 3.81 4.71
C VAL A 186 -5.74 5.24 4.50
N LEU A 187 -6.39 6.21 5.14
CA LEU A 187 -6.08 7.62 4.97
C LEU A 187 -5.25 8.14 6.13
N VAL A 188 -4.05 8.64 5.83
CA VAL A 188 -3.08 9.12 6.81
C VAL A 188 -2.68 10.56 6.46
N ARG A 189 -2.59 11.45 7.46
CA ARG A 189 -2.04 12.81 7.28
C ARG A 189 -0.52 12.79 7.22
N THR A 190 0.09 12.29 8.29
CA THR A 190 1.54 12.19 8.44
C THR A 190 1.87 10.87 9.09
N ILE A 191 2.86 10.17 8.55
CA ILE A 191 3.39 8.95 9.14
C ILE A 191 4.49 9.36 10.13
N ASP A 192 4.29 9.05 11.40
CA ASP A 192 5.19 9.36 12.50
C ASP A 192 6.31 8.31 12.61
N MET A 193 7.25 8.38 11.68
CA MET A 193 8.39 7.45 11.63
C MET A 193 9.30 7.52 12.87
N ALA A 194 9.31 8.65 13.54
CA ALA A 194 10.18 8.92 14.69
C ALA A 194 9.45 8.89 16.05
N HIS A 195 8.18 8.47 16.06
CA HIS A 195 7.34 8.40 17.28
C HIS A 195 7.27 9.72 18.04
N GLN A 196 7.29 10.84 17.31
CA GLN A 196 7.30 12.19 17.91
C GLN A 196 6.02 12.49 18.68
N ARG A 197 4.87 11.90 18.27
CA ARG A 197 3.63 12.04 19.04
C ARG A 197 3.74 11.52 20.47
N GLU A 198 4.56 10.48 20.69
CA GLU A 198 4.79 9.89 22.01
C GLU A 198 5.96 10.57 22.74
N ILE A 199 7.06 10.85 22.03
CA ILE A 199 8.30 11.40 22.60
C ILE A 199 8.14 12.88 22.96
N SER A 200 7.48 13.66 22.10
CA SER A 200 7.30 15.11 22.26
C SER A 200 5.90 15.53 21.75
N PRO A 201 4.83 15.24 22.51
CA PRO A 201 3.46 15.56 22.11
C PRO A 201 3.25 17.05 21.87
N SER A 202 2.55 17.41 20.80
CA SER A 202 2.20 18.78 20.45
C SER A 202 0.88 18.84 19.68
N GLU A 203 0.30 20.04 19.56
CA GLU A 203 -0.89 20.25 18.72
C GLU A 203 -0.64 19.92 17.24
N GLU A 204 0.61 20.06 16.78
CA GLU A 204 1.00 19.76 15.40
C GLU A 204 0.99 18.25 15.12
N ASN A 205 1.52 17.44 16.05
CA ASN A 205 1.72 16.00 15.83
C ASN A 205 0.61 15.12 16.43
N LYS A 206 -0.41 15.68 17.06
CA LYS A 206 -1.48 14.92 17.72
C LYS A 206 -2.27 13.98 16.77
N SER A 207 -2.28 14.29 15.47
CA SER A 207 -2.94 13.50 14.45
C SER A 207 -1.96 12.64 13.61
N TRP A 208 -0.69 12.59 13.98
CA TRP A 208 0.29 11.74 13.31
C TRP A 208 0.10 10.29 13.73
N ILE A 209 0.35 9.37 12.81
CA ILE A 209 0.11 7.93 13.00
C ILE A 209 1.42 7.18 12.80
N THR A 210 1.75 6.28 13.71
CA THR A 210 2.96 5.46 13.59
C THR A 210 2.80 4.39 12.51
N PRO A 211 3.90 3.91 11.91
CA PRO A 211 3.87 2.81 10.95
C PRO A 211 3.24 1.53 11.53
N GLU A 212 3.43 1.29 12.84
CA GLU A 212 2.88 0.14 13.56
C GLU A 212 1.35 0.22 13.65
N GLU A 213 0.79 1.39 13.94
CA GLU A 213 -0.67 1.61 13.97
C GLU A 213 -1.29 1.41 12.58
N ILE A 214 -0.60 1.89 11.53
CA ILE A 214 -1.03 1.67 10.14
C ILE A 214 -0.98 0.17 9.83
N SER A 215 0.11 -0.51 10.17
CA SER A 215 0.29 -1.94 9.92
C SER A 215 -0.76 -2.79 10.63
N ALA A 216 -1.11 -2.44 11.89
CA ALA A 216 -2.16 -3.11 12.64
C ALA A 216 -3.54 -2.97 11.95
N THR A 217 -3.86 -1.78 11.44
CA THR A 217 -5.09 -1.54 10.68
C THR A 217 -5.11 -2.33 9.36
N LEU A 218 -3.99 -2.36 8.63
CA LEU A 218 -3.86 -3.14 7.40
C LEU A 218 -4.00 -4.64 7.67
N LEU A 219 -3.41 -5.17 8.74
CA LEU A 219 -3.59 -6.56 9.17
C LEU A 219 -5.07 -6.87 9.47
N HIS A 220 -5.76 -5.99 10.20
CA HIS A 220 -7.19 -6.15 10.45
C HIS A 220 -7.99 -6.20 9.15
N LEU A 221 -7.73 -5.29 8.20
CA LEU A 221 -8.41 -5.29 6.90
C LEU A 221 -8.08 -6.54 6.03
N CYS A 222 -7.01 -7.27 6.35
CA CYS A 222 -6.69 -8.55 5.74
C CYS A 222 -7.38 -9.75 6.41
N SER A 223 -8.00 -9.57 7.57
CA SER A 223 -8.64 -10.65 8.32
C SER A 223 -9.96 -11.14 7.67
N GLU A 224 -10.44 -12.28 8.13
CA GLU A 224 -11.76 -12.80 7.73
C GLU A 224 -12.90 -11.97 8.35
N GLU A 225 -12.70 -11.40 9.53
CA GLU A 225 -13.65 -10.52 10.21
C GLU A 225 -13.91 -9.23 9.42
N ALA A 226 -12.94 -8.81 8.61
CA ALA A 226 -13.05 -7.65 7.74
C ALA A 226 -13.56 -7.98 6.33
N ALA A 227 -14.01 -9.21 6.05
CA ALA A 227 -14.42 -9.65 4.72
C ALA A 227 -15.58 -8.82 4.11
N MET A 228 -16.38 -8.17 4.95
CA MET A 228 -17.48 -7.31 4.51
C MET A 228 -17.08 -5.83 4.36
N ILE A 229 -15.84 -5.47 4.70
CA ILE A 229 -15.31 -4.12 4.50
C ILE A 229 -14.74 -4.03 3.09
N ASN A 230 -15.47 -3.38 2.19
CA ASN A 230 -15.08 -3.21 0.78
C ASN A 230 -15.44 -1.80 0.29
N GLY A 231 -14.51 -1.11 -0.36
CA GLY A 231 -14.67 0.27 -0.79
C GLY A 231 -14.57 1.28 0.36
N ALA A 232 -14.00 0.89 1.48
CA ALA A 232 -13.86 1.78 2.63
C ALA A 232 -12.68 2.74 2.46
N ARG A 233 -12.87 3.95 2.97
CA ARG A 233 -11.84 4.98 3.18
C ARG A 233 -11.69 5.14 4.69
N VAL A 234 -10.72 4.42 5.28
CA VAL A 234 -10.52 4.34 6.73
C VAL A 234 -9.65 5.51 7.20
N PRO A 235 -10.22 6.51 7.90
CA PRO A 235 -9.44 7.64 8.40
C PRO A 235 -8.63 7.23 9.64
N MET A 236 -7.34 7.55 9.64
CA MET A 236 -6.43 7.31 10.76
C MET A 236 -5.79 8.63 11.22
N PHE A 237 -6.59 9.59 11.65
CA PHE A 237 -6.09 10.90 12.12
C PHE A 237 -6.97 11.53 13.22
N GLY A 238 -7.81 10.70 13.86
CA GLY A 238 -8.58 11.11 15.05
C GLY A 238 -9.74 12.09 14.81
N GLU A 239 -10.07 12.39 13.54
CA GLU A 239 -11.13 13.33 13.17
C GLU A 239 -12.02 12.70 12.09
N PRO A 240 -13.32 13.08 11.99
CA PRO A 240 -14.18 12.63 10.89
C PRO A 240 -13.72 13.20 9.53
N LEU A 241 -14.08 12.50 8.46
CA LEU A 241 -13.82 12.90 7.06
C LEU A 241 -14.59 14.17 6.65
#